data_bf87bbfa4845ab447ac3f8e917a70f0a
#
_entry.id   bf87bbfa4845ab447ac3f8e917a70f0a
#
_cell.length_a   1.000
_cell.length_b   1.000
_cell.length_c   1.000
_cell.angle_alpha   90.00
_cell.angle_beta   90.00
_cell.angle_gamma   90.00
#
_symmetry.space_group_name_H-M   'P 1'
#
loop_
_entity.id
_entity.type
_entity.pdbx_description
1 polymer ?
#
loop_
_entity_poly.entity_id
_entity_poly.type
_entity_poly.pdbx_seq_one_letter_code
_entity_poly.pdbx_strand_id
1 'polypeptide(L)'
;MSRAFVKETDASAPPPERMVAEGCNPVTRAGYARIATEVARLEVALKGGPDALLRETLERDLRYWAVKKASAEIVAPPTGDAIAFGHRVTLARGAGGQAREQIFRIVGEDEADPPRGLVSIRSPLAQAILGARVGDVIEAAAPLGEIAIRAIEA
;
A
#
# COMPACT_ATOMS: atom_id res chain seq x y z
N MET A 1 -1.36 -5.77 -47.85
CA MET A 1 -1.71 -6.77 -46.82
C MET A 1 -0.79 -6.57 -45.63
N SER A 2 -1.29 -5.92 -44.58
CA SER A 2 -0.54 -5.73 -43.34
C SER A 2 -0.58 -7.01 -42.52
N ARG A 3 0.56 -7.67 -42.38
CA ARG A 3 0.72 -8.70 -41.34
C ARG A 3 0.81 -7.96 -40.00
N ALA A 4 -0.25 -8.08 -39.19
CA ALA A 4 -0.20 -7.73 -37.78
C ALA A 4 0.85 -8.63 -37.11
N PHE A 5 1.95 -8.03 -36.65
CA PHE A 5 2.92 -8.67 -35.80
C PHE A 5 2.25 -8.82 -34.43
N VAL A 6 1.62 -9.95 -34.21
CA VAL A 6 1.23 -10.38 -32.86
C VAL A 6 2.54 -10.69 -32.16
N LYS A 7 2.94 -9.84 -31.21
CA LYS A 7 4.05 -10.09 -30.32
C LYS A 7 3.64 -11.29 -29.46
N GLU A 8 4.05 -12.48 -29.84
CA GLU A 8 3.96 -13.64 -28.97
C GLU A 8 4.71 -13.29 -27.68
N THR A 9 3.97 -13.15 -26.60
CA THR A 9 4.54 -13.03 -25.27
C THR A 9 5.18 -14.39 -25.01
N ASP A 10 6.50 -14.44 -25.00
CA ASP A 10 7.26 -15.65 -24.77
C ASP A 10 6.89 -16.19 -23.37
N ALA A 11 6.04 -17.23 -23.34
CA ALA A 11 5.53 -17.83 -22.11
C ALA A 11 6.64 -18.52 -21.29
N SER A 12 7.87 -18.52 -21.79
CA SER A 12 9.06 -19.11 -21.14
C SER A 12 9.97 -18.08 -20.48
N ALA A 13 9.71 -16.78 -20.63
CA ALA A 13 10.51 -15.75 -19.98
C ALA A 13 10.27 -15.70 -18.47
N PRO A 14 11.32 -15.60 -17.65
CA PRO A 14 11.13 -15.45 -16.21
C PRO A 14 10.32 -14.18 -15.88
N PRO A 15 9.48 -14.22 -14.83
CA PRO A 15 8.71 -13.05 -14.46
C PRO A 15 9.63 -11.89 -14.06
N PRO A 16 9.28 -10.64 -14.42
CA PRO A 16 10.09 -9.47 -14.07
C PRO A 16 10.19 -9.31 -12.55
N GLU A 17 11.33 -8.81 -12.08
CA GLU A 17 11.53 -8.51 -10.65
C GLU A 17 10.50 -7.46 -10.16
N ARG A 18 10.07 -7.64 -8.91
CA ARG A 18 9.16 -6.68 -8.25
C ARG A 18 9.98 -5.53 -7.66
N MET A 19 9.59 -4.31 -7.99
CA MET A 19 10.24 -3.12 -7.47
C MET A 19 9.90 -2.93 -5.99
N VAL A 20 10.92 -2.67 -5.17
CA VAL A 20 10.77 -2.24 -3.79
C VAL A 20 11.06 -0.75 -3.73
N ALA A 21 10.13 0.01 -3.16
CA ALA A 21 10.33 1.45 -2.99
C ALA A 21 11.45 1.72 -1.98
N GLU A 22 12.29 2.70 -2.28
CA GLU A 22 13.37 3.13 -1.40
C GLU A 22 12.84 3.91 -0.19
N GLY A 23 13.62 3.92 0.89
CA GLY A 23 13.33 4.67 2.11
C GLY A 23 12.64 3.84 3.20
N CYS A 24 12.07 4.55 4.18
CA CYS A 24 11.36 3.92 5.31
C CYS A 24 10.20 3.04 4.85
N ASN A 25 10.04 1.92 5.51
CA ASN A 25 8.94 0.98 5.28
C ASN A 25 8.11 0.84 6.57
N PRO A 26 7.32 1.86 6.94
CA PRO A 26 6.48 1.79 8.12
C PRO A 26 5.36 0.78 7.90
N VAL A 27 5.14 -0.05 8.90
CA VAL A 27 4.09 -1.08 8.90
C VAL A 27 3.35 -1.06 10.24
N THR A 28 2.09 -1.47 10.21
CA THR A 28 1.40 -1.80 11.47
C THR A 28 1.88 -3.15 11.98
N ARG A 29 1.60 -3.47 13.24
CA ARG A 29 1.87 -4.82 13.77
C ARG A 29 1.17 -5.92 12.94
N ALA A 30 -0.07 -5.66 12.50
CA ALA A 30 -0.81 -6.57 11.64
C ALA A 30 -0.17 -6.70 10.25
N GLY A 31 0.30 -5.60 9.68
CA GLY A 31 1.02 -5.58 8.41
C GLY A 31 2.31 -6.38 8.46
N TYR A 32 3.09 -6.22 9.52
CA TYR A 32 4.29 -7.03 9.71
C TYR A 32 3.98 -8.53 9.80
N ALA A 33 2.94 -8.89 10.56
CA ALA A 33 2.52 -10.29 10.67
C ALA A 33 2.09 -10.88 9.30
N ARG A 34 1.40 -10.11 8.46
CA ARG A 34 1.05 -10.51 7.09
C ARG A 34 2.29 -10.73 6.22
N ILE A 35 3.26 -9.80 6.26
CA ILE A 35 4.53 -9.95 5.54
C ILE A 35 5.26 -11.21 5.98
N ALA A 36 5.38 -11.45 7.28
CA ALA A 36 6.04 -12.64 7.83
C ALA A 36 5.33 -13.94 7.40
N THR A 37 4.00 -13.95 7.42
CA THR A 37 3.20 -15.08 6.95
C THR A 37 3.41 -15.36 5.47
N GLU A 38 3.49 -14.32 4.65
CA GLU A 38 3.70 -14.48 3.22
C GLU A 38 5.10 -15.05 2.91
N VAL A 39 6.14 -14.59 3.61
CA VAL A 39 7.49 -15.18 3.51
C VAL A 39 7.45 -16.66 3.84
N ALA A 40 6.86 -17.04 4.98
CA ALA A 40 6.76 -18.44 5.39
C ALA A 40 5.99 -19.30 4.40
N ARG A 41 4.89 -18.78 3.85
CA ARG A 41 4.08 -19.46 2.82
C ARG A 41 4.91 -19.75 1.57
N LEU A 42 5.68 -18.79 1.09
CA LEU A 42 6.54 -18.92 -0.10
C LEU A 42 7.67 -19.92 0.12
N GLU A 43 8.30 -19.90 1.30
CA GLU A 43 9.33 -20.89 1.67
C GLU A 43 8.78 -22.32 1.69
N VAL A 44 7.59 -22.52 2.22
CA VAL A 44 6.92 -23.83 2.22
C VAL A 44 6.58 -24.27 0.80
N ALA A 45 6.06 -23.36 -0.04
CA ALA A 45 5.73 -23.67 -1.42
C ALA A 45 6.96 -24.09 -2.24
N LEU A 46 8.11 -23.44 -2.03
CA LEU A 46 9.38 -23.80 -2.68
C LEU A 46 9.88 -25.18 -2.26
N LYS A 47 9.72 -25.57 -0.98
CA LYS A 47 10.08 -26.90 -0.48
C LYS A 47 9.20 -28.01 -1.05
N GLY A 48 8.00 -27.69 -1.50
CA GLY A 48 7.07 -28.63 -2.12
C GLY A 48 7.48 -29.14 -3.50
N GLY A 49 8.60 -28.68 -4.06
CA GLY A 49 9.13 -29.13 -5.35
C GLY A 49 8.33 -28.67 -6.57
N PRO A 50 8.03 -27.36 -6.70
CA PRO A 50 7.28 -26.84 -7.84
C PRO A 50 8.05 -27.06 -9.16
N ASP A 51 7.33 -27.02 -10.28
CA ASP A 51 7.95 -26.99 -11.61
C ASP A 51 8.82 -25.73 -11.80
N ALA A 52 9.60 -25.69 -12.89
CA ALA A 52 10.58 -24.63 -13.11
C ALA A 52 9.95 -23.23 -13.17
N LEU A 53 8.84 -23.05 -13.90
CA LEU A 53 8.21 -21.76 -14.08
C LEU A 53 7.58 -21.24 -12.76
N LEU A 54 6.91 -22.11 -12.03
CA LEU A 54 6.36 -21.80 -10.73
C LEU A 54 7.47 -21.48 -9.72
N ARG A 55 8.58 -22.22 -9.75
CA ARG A 55 9.76 -21.98 -8.91
C ARG A 55 10.30 -20.57 -9.11
N GLU A 56 10.53 -20.16 -10.35
CA GLU A 56 11.03 -18.80 -10.66
C GLU A 56 10.09 -17.71 -10.13
N THR A 57 8.78 -17.91 -10.26
CA THR A 57 7.77 -16.99 -9.73
C THR A 57 7.82 -16.91 -8.20
N LEU A 58 7.87 -18.05 -7.52
CA LEU A 58 7.94 -18.10 -6.06
C LEU A 58 9.25 -17.51 -5.52
N GLU A 59 10.38 -17.75 -6.18
CA GLU A 59 11.66 -17.17 -5.80
C GLU A 59 11.68 -15.66 -5.96
N ARG A 60 11.12 -15.12 -7.06
CA ARG A 60 10.96 -13.69 -7.28
C ARG A 60 10.12 -13.07 -6.15
N ASP A 61 8.99 -13.66 -5.84
CA ASP A 61 8.09 -13.15 -4.80
C ASP A 61 8.72 -13.28 -3.41
N LEU A 62 9.46 -14.34 -3.14
CA LEU A 62 10.20 -14.49 -1.89
C LEU A 62 11.28 -13.42 -1.74
N ARG A 63 12.03 -13.08 -2.80
CA ARG A 63 13.00 -11.98 -2.75
C ARG A 63 12.32 -10.65 -2.38
N TYR A 64 11.20 -10.34 -3.01
CA TYR A 64 10.43 -9.13 -2.70
C TYR A 64 10.01 -9.09 -1.22
N TRP A 65 9.32 -10.12 -0.75
CA TRP A 65 8.79 -10.16 0.61
C TRP A 65 9.87 -10.27 1.68
N ALA A 66 11.00 -10.90 1.40
CA ALA A 66 12.15 -10.93 2.30
C ALA A 66 12.74 -9.51 2.50
N VAL A 67 12.89 -8.74 1.44
CA VAL A 67 13.33 -7.34 1.52
C VAL A 67 12.31 -6.49 2.30
N LYS A 68 11.02 -6.66 2.03
CA LYS A 68 9.94 -5.96 2.75
C LYS A 68 9.95 -6.30 4.24
N LYS A 69 10.17 -7.56 4.60
CA LYS A 69 10.29 -7.99 6.00
C LYS A 69 11.51 -7.39 6.68
N ALA A 70 12.66 -7.39 6.00
CA ALA A 70 13.92 -6.89 6.54
C ALA A 70 13.91 -5.38 6.76
N SER A 71 13.22 -4.62 5.89
CA SER A 71 13.11 -3.17 5.97
C SER A 71 11.93 -2.66 6.81
N ALA A 72 11.07 -3.57 7.29
CA ALA A 72 9.85 -3.18 8.00
C ALA A 72 10.14 -2.52 9.35
N GLU A 73 9.57 -1.34 9.56
CA GLU A 73 9.58 -0.60 10.80
C GLU A 73 8.18 -0.65 11.43
N ILE A 74 8.00 -1.41 12.50
CA ILE A 74 6.70 -1.50 13.19
C ILE A 74 6.45 -0.20 13.92
N VAL A 75 5.43 0.53 13.49
CA VAL A 75 5.02 1.79 14.09
C VAL A 75 3.92 1.53 15.12
N ALA A 76 4.11 2.07 16.33
CA ALA A 76 3.10 2.03 17.38
C ALA A 76 1.84 2.84 16.97
N PRO A 77 0.66 2.52 17.51
CA PRO A 77 -0.53 3.35 17.29
C PRO A 77 -0.25 4.81 17.65
N PRO A 78 -0.70 5.77 16.82
CA PRO A 78 -0.43 7.17 17.06
C PRO A 78 -1.24 7.70 18.25
N THR A 79 -0.68 8.67 18.99
CA THR A 79 -1.29 9.26 20.18
C THR A 79 -1.56 10.76 20.06
N GLY A 80 -1.14 11.38 18.95
CA GLY A 80 -1.27 12.82 18.71
C GLY A 80 -2.62 13.22 18.09
N ASP A 81 -2.83 14.52 17.99
CA ASP A 81 -4.01 15.17 17.38
C ASP A 81 -3.80 15.54 15.90
N ALA A 82 -2.58 15.40 15.40
CA ALA A 82 -2.23 15.57 13.99
C ALA A 82 -2.20 14.23 13.27
N ILE A 83 -2.69 14.21 12.04
CA ILE A 83 -2.73 13.00 11.22
C ILE A 83 -1.33 12.43 11.04
N ALA A 84 -1.17 11.16 11.41
CA ALA A 84 0.06 10.39 11.29
C ALA A 84 -0.24 8.97 10.82
N PHE A 85 0.81 8.20 10.53
CA PHE A 85 0.70 6.78 10.22
C PHE A 85 -0.11 6.04 11.30
N GLY A 86 -1.04 5.21 10.89
CA GLY A 86 -1.89 4.41 11.78
C GLY A 86 -3.22 5.05 12.17
N HIS A 87 -3.36 6.38 12.03
CA HIS A 87 -4.64 7.04 12.30
C HIS A 87 -5.75 6.61 11.35
N ARG A 88 -6.94 6.48 11.90
CA ARG A 88 -8.20 6.42 11.17
C ARG A 88 -8.72 7.84 11.00
N VAL A 89 -8.95 8.23 9.77
CA VAL A 89 -9.31 9.62 9.42
C VAL A 89 -10.69 9.64 8.76
N THR A 90 -11.55 10.50 9.23
CA THR A 90 -12.80 10.87 8.54
C THR A 90 -12.59 12.21 7.87
N LEU A 91 -12.80 12.26 6.56
CA LEU A 91 -12.68 13.49 5.79
C LEU A 91 -13.85 13.66 4.82
N ALA A 92 -14.09 14.89 4.42
CA ALA A 92 -15.05 15.25 3.38
C ALA A 92 -14.29 15.75 2.15
N ARG A 93 -14.62 15.21 0.99
CA ARG A 93 -14.05 15.61 -0.30
C ARG A 93 -15.12 16.14 -1.24
N GLY A 94 -14.80 17.20 -1.94
CA GLY A 94 -15.68 17.88 -2.89
C GLY A 94 -16.07 19.27 -2.44
N ALA A 95 -16.37 20.14 -3.39
CA ALA A 95 -16.76 21.52 -3.14
C ALA A 95 -18.27 21.65 -2.87
N GLY A 96 -18.64 22.55 -1.93
CA GLY A 96 -20.01 22.90 -1.65
C GLY A 96 -20.87 21.78 -1.06
N GLY A 97 -22.17 21.81 -1.25
CA GLY A 97 -23.13 20.86 -0.69
C GLY A 97 -23.06 19.42 -1.21
N GLN A 98 -22.08 19.09 -2.04
CA GLN A 98 -21.86 17.75 -2.59
C GLN A 98 -20.63 17.04 -1.99
N ALA A 99 -20.06 17.56 -0.92
CA ALA A 99 -18.95 16.92 -0.23
C ALA A 99 -19.36 15.53 0.27
N ARG A 100 -18.54 14.51 -0.03
CA ARG A 100 -18.76 13.14 0.43
C ARG A 100 -17.80 12.80 1.55
N GLU A 101 -18.32 12.25 2.62
CA GLU A 101 -17.50 11.72 3.70
C GLU A 101 -16.87 10.39 3.29
N GLN A 102 -15.60 10.23 3.65
CA GLN A 102 -14.81 9.02 3.47
C GLN A 102 -14.07 8.73 4.77
N ILE A 103 -13.99 7.45 5.12
CA ILE A 103 -13.26 7.00 6.31
C ILE A 103 -12.21 6.00 5.85
N PHE A 104 -10.96 6.22 6.28
CA PHE A 104 -9.89 5.26 6.01
C PHE A 104 -8.80 5.34 7.07
N ARG A 105 -7.98 4.30 7.11
CA ARG A 105 -6.80 4.21 7.96
C ARG A 105 -5.54 4.33 7.08
N ILE A 106 -4.56 5.10 7.56
CA ILE A 106 -3.25 5.20 6.91
C ILE A 106 -2.39 4.03 7.37
N VAL A 107 -1.95 3.21 6.43
CA VAL A 107 -1.21 1.97 6.66
C VAL A 107 0.03 1.88 5.77
N GLY A 108 0.82 0.82 5.92
CA GLY A 108 1.95 0.53 5.04
C GLY A 108 1.52 0.23 3.61
N GLU A 109 2.44 0.35 2.67
CA GLU A 109 2.10 0.18 1.25
C GLU A 109 1.59 -1.23 0.91
N ASP A 110 2.12 -2.27 1.56
CA ASP A 110 1.69 -3.65 1.34
C ASP A 110 0.42 -4.03 2.10
N GLU A 111 -0.08 -3.15 2.98
CA GLU A 111 -1.34 -3.30 3.69
C GLU A 111 -2.50 -2.60 2.98
N ALA A 112 -2.21 -1.76 1.99
CA ALA A 112 -3.20 -0.94 1.31
C ALA A 112 -4.29 -1.79 0.66
N ASP A 113 -5.54 -1.44 0.95
CA ASP A 113 -6.74 -2.05 0.41
C ASP A 113 -7.84 -0.99 0.38
N PRO A 114 -7.85 -0.10 -0.63
CA PRO A 114 -8.77 1.02 -0.69
C PRO A 114 -10.25 0.64 -0.56
N PRO A 115 -10.75 -0.46 -1.15
CA PRO A 115 -12.12 -0.91 -0.93
C PRO A 115 -12.47 -1.18 0.54
N ARG A 116 -11.48 -1.54 1.36
CA ARG A 116 -11.65 -1.77 2.81
C ARG A 116 -11.29 -0.55 3.66
N GLY A 117 -11.03 0.60 3.04
CA GLY A 117 -10.66 1.80 3.73
C GLY A 117 -9.21 1.82 4.25
N LEU A 118 -8.32 1.03 3.67
CA LEU A 118 -6.89 1.03 4.00
C LEU A 118 -6.10 1.74 2.91
N VAL A 119 -5.50 2.86 3.26
CA VAL A 119 -4.79 3.73 2.32
C VAL A 119 -3.30 3.73 2.63
N SER A 120 -2.48 3.53 1.60
CA SER A 120 -1.04 3.56 1.75
C SER A 120 -0.55 4.92 2.23
N ILE A 121 0.39 4.93 3.18
CA ILE A 121 1.14 6.14 3.58
C ILE A 121 1.78 6.84 2.37
N ARG A 122 2.14 6.11 1.34
CA ARG A 122 2.76 6.64 0.11
C ARG A 122 1.74 7.18 -0.90
N SER A 123 0.44 7.00 -0.67
CA SER A 123 -0.59 7.51 -1.58
C SER A 123 -0.63 9.04 -1.60
N PRO A 124 -1.00 9.66 -2.73
CA PRO A 124 -1.15 11.11 -2.81
C PRO A 124 -2.10 11.67 -1.76
N LEU A 125 -3.18 10.95 -1.45
CA LEU A 125 -4.15 11.36 -0.45
C LEU A 125 -3.54 11.39 0.95
N ALA A 126 -2.87 10.32 1.38
CA ALA A 126 -2.19 10.26 2.67
C ALA A 126 -1.14 11.37 2.78
N GLN A 127 -0.31 11.55 1.76
CA GLN A 127 0.72 12.58 1.73
C GLN A 127 0.15 14.01 1.83
N ALA A 128 -1.01 14.26 1.24
CA ALA A 128 -1.66 15.56 1.30
C ALA A 128 -2.18 15.93 2.70
N ILE A 129 -2.60 14.94 3.49
CA ILE A 129 -3.26 15.16 4.79
C ILE A 129 -2.37 14.93 6.01
N LEU A 130 -1.17 14.33 5.84
CA LEU A 130 -0.23 14.13 6.97
C LEU A 130 0.05 15.45 7.69
N GLY A 131 -0.02 15.42 9.04
CA GLY A 131 0.20 16.57 9.89
C GLY A 131 -1.01 17.51 10.06
N ALA A 132 -2.08 17.32 9.30
CA ALA A 132 -3.30 18.09 9.45
C ALA A 132 -4.07 17.68 10.71
N ARG A 133 -4.95 18.57 11.18
CA ARG A 133 -5.78 18.40 12.38
C ARG A 133 -7.26 18.48 12.04
N VAL A 134 -8.11 18.06 12.98
CA VAL A 134 -9.55 18.23 12.85
C VAL A 134 -9.89 19.71 12.66
N GLY A 135 -10.71 19.98 11.65
CA GLY A 135 -11.11 21.33 11.26
C GLY A 135 -10.27 21.95 10.14
N ASP A 136 -9.11 21.37 9.81
CA ASP A 136 -8.30 21.84 8.69
C ASP A 136 -9.00 21.55 7.36
N VAL A 137 -8.80 22.47 6.41
CA VAL A 137 -9.20 22.34 5.02
C VAL A 137 -7.96 22.44 4.16
N ILE A 138 -7.73 21.44 3.33
CA ILE A 138 -6.52 21.30 2.51
C ILE A 138 -6.91 21.38 1.05
N GLU A 139 -6.26 22.29 0.32
CA GLU A 139 -6.32 22.36 -1.14
C GLU A 139 -5.25 21.44 -1.73
N ALA A 140 -5.66 20.25 -2.16
CA ALA A 140 -4.75 19.30 -2.78
C ALA A 140 -4.81 19.39 -4.30
N ALA A 141 -3.72 18.98 -4.96
CA ALA A 141 -3.65 18.93 -6.42
C ALA A 141 -4.72 17.98 -6.99
N ALA A 142 -5.23 18.32 -8.18
CA ALA A 142 -6.17 17.46 -8.90
C ALA A 142 -5.61 16.01 -9.04
N PRO A 143 -6.43 14.98 -8.91
CA PRO A 143 -7.91 14.97 -8.79
C PRO A 143 -8.43 15.05 -7.35
N LEU A 144 -7.58 15.28 -6.35
CA LEU A 144 -7.97 15.25 -4.93
C LEU A 144 -8.86 16.43 -4.54
N GLY A 145 -8.52 17.64 -4.96
CA GLY A 145 -9.29 18.87 -4.68
C GLY A 145 -9.30 19.25 -3.22
N GLU A 146 -10.37 19.89 -2.78
CA GLU A 146 -10.56 20.31 -1.38
C GLU A 146 -10.84 19.10 -0.47
N ILE A 147 -10.13 19.05 0.65
CA ILE A 147 -10.23 18.00 1.66
C ILE A 147 -10.42 18.65 3.03
N ALA A 148 -11.56 18.41 3.67
CA ALA A 148 -11.86 18.89 5.01
C ALA A 148 -11.71 17.73 6.02
N ILE A 149 -10.90 17.91 7.06
CA ILE A 149 -10.68 16.90 8.10
C ILE A 149 -11.78 16.99 9.14
N ARG A 150 -12.53 15.90 9.34
CA ARG A 150 -13.70 15.83 10.23
C ARG A 150 -13.40 15.14 11.56
N ALA A 151 -12.64 14.03 11.54
CA ALA A 151 -12.28 13.30 12.75
C ALA A 151 -10.94 12.57 12.55
N ILE A 152 -10.22 12.38 13.65
CA ILE A 152 -8.97 11.63 13.72
C ILE A 152 -9.07 10.70 14.92
N GLU A 153 -8.85 9.40 14.70
CA GLU A 153 -8.90 8.35 15.72
C GLU A 153 -7.63 7.49 15.67
N ALA A 154 -7.21 6.95 16.78
CA ALA A 154 -6.05 6.07 16.86
C ALA A 154 -6.32 4.67 16.24
#